data_9e374a63a258b33f9c2579dfd055d5d9
#
_entry.id   9e374a63a258b33f9c2579dfd055d5d9
#
_cell.length_a   1.000
_cell.length_b   1.000
_cell.length_c   1.000
_cell.angle_alpha   90.00
_cell.angle_beta   90.00
_cell.angle_gamma   90.00
#
_symmetry.space_group_name_H-M   'P 1'
#
loop_
_entity.id
_entity.type
_entity.pdbx_description
1 polymer ?
#
loop_
_entity_poly.entity_id
_entity_poly.type
_entity_poly.pdbx_seq_one_letter_code
_entity_poly.pdbx_strand_id
1 'polypeptide(L)'
;MFNTNPHERKFDKDDKGGLYLSLQKEVGFSQSQLDKYSLLRKEQFQNLKPLFDEVKKSKEDFYSLVPSVNPPDSLVQSKANIINQNQNIVDVNMFTYFRKVRNLCTDGQLEKFDSVFRKSVMSRMTGRPGKSKRSQ
;
A
#
# COMPACT_ATOMS: atom_id res chain seq x y z
N MET A 1 12.60 18.66 0.76
CA MET A 1 12.51 18.30 0.61
C MET A 1 12.13 17.45 0.44
N PHE A 2 12.03 16.97 0.33
CA PHE A 2 11.71 16.29 0.20
C PHE A 2 11.79 15.22 0.54
N ASN A 3 11.76 14.69 0.78
CA ASN A 3 11.92 13.69 1.30
C ASN A 3 10.81 12.88 1.47
N THR A 4 9.99 12.73 0.73
CA THR A 4 8.93 11.96 0.94
C THR A 4 9.27 10.55 0.74
N ASN A 5 8.61 9.72 1.46
CA ASN A 5 8.75 8.37 1.41
C ASN A 5 8.22 7.92 0.09
N PRO A 6 8.80 6.97 -0.55
CA PRO A 6 8.32 6.49 -1.85
C PRO A 6 6.88 6.02 -1.83
N HIS A 7 6.42 5.47 -0.70
CA HIS A 7 5.04 5.03 -0.60
C HIS A 7 4.10 6.22 -0.66
N GLU A 8 4.46 7.30 0.02
CA GLU A 8 3.66 8.50 0.00
C GLU A 8 3.58 9.07 -1.39
N ARG A 9 4.69 9.06 -2.09
CA ARG A 9 4.70 9.60 -3.40
C ARG A 9 3.80 8.85 -4.33
N LYS A 10 3.77 7.54 -4.22
CA LYS A 10 2.92 6.77 -5.05
C LYS A 10 1.46 7.04 -4.82
N PHE A 11 1.06 7.21 -3.58
CA PHE A 11 -0.33 7.48 -3.32
C PHE A 11 -0.70 8.92 -3.64
N ASP A 12 0.23 9.87 -3.45
CA ASP A 12 -0.07 11.23 -3.67
C ASP A 12 -0.20 11.49 -5.11
N LYS A 13 0.58 10.92 -6.00
CA LYS A 13 0.62 11.33 -7.19
C LYS A 13 -0.20 10.84 -8.15
N ASP A 14 -0.68 10.04 -8.28
CA ASP A 14 -1.11 9.64 -9.30
C ASP A 14 -2.38 9.42 -9.55
N ASP A 15 -3.14 10.33 -9.48
CA ASP A 15 -4.36 10.19 -9.67
C ASP A 15 -4.76 9.73 -10.95
N LYS A 16 -4.26 10.10 -11.96
CA LYS A 16 -4.73 9.78 -13.24
C LYS A 16 -3.91 8.73 -13.88
N GLY A 17 -3.02 8.14 -13.18
CA GLY A 17 -2.20 7.10 -13.75
C GLY A 17 -2.58 5.82 -13.13
N GLY A 18 -1.93 4.79 -13.39
CA GLY A 18 -2.08 3.53 -12.68
C GLY A 18 -3.50 3.05 -12.57
N LEU A 19 -3.94 2.84 -11.37
CA LEU A 19 -5.23 2.21 -11.13
C LEU A 19 -6.40 3.03 -11.68
N TYR A 20 -6.33 4.35 -11.58
CA TYR A 20 -7.41 5.19 -12.08
C TYR A 20 -7.69 4.90 -13.55
N LEU A 21 -6.63 4.88 -14.36
CA LEU A 21 -6.79 4.62 -15.79
C LEU A 21 -7.29 3.21 -16.06
N SER A 22 -6.82 2.25 -15.30
CA SER A 22 -7.29 0.88 -15.48
C SER A 22 -8.75 0.73 -15.11
N LEU A 23 -9.18 1.40 -14.04
CA LEU A 23 -10.58 1.38 -13.66
C LEU A 23 -11.45 1.99 -14.76
N GLN A 24 -10.95 3.08 -15.33
CA GLN A 24 -11.70 3.75 -16.37
C GLN A 24 -11.74 2.95 -17.66
N LYS A 25 -10.61 2.51 -18.13
CA LYS A 25 -10.53 1.87 -19.44
C LYS A 25 -10.74 0.38 -19.47
N GLU A 26 -10.25 -0.33 -18.48
CA GLU A 26 -10.37 -1.78 -18.49
C GLU A 26 -11.58 -2.28 -17.74
N VAL A 27 -11.89 -1.68 -16.61
CA VAL A 27 -13.04 -2.14 -15.82
C VAL A 27 -14.32 -1.45 -16.28
N GLY A 28 -14.18 -0.25 -16.82
CA GLY A 28 -15.35 0.46 -17.34
C GLY A 28 -16.08 1.27 -16.29
N PHE A 29 -15.35 1.84 -15.32
CA PHE A 29 -15.98 2.69 -14.31
C PHE A 29 -16.58 3.91 -14.96
N SER A 30 -17.78 4.28 -14.53
CA SER A 30 -18.40 5.51 -14.95
C SER A 30 -17.73 6.68 -14.24
N GLN A 31 -18.06 7.89 -14.67
CA GLN A 31 -17.51 9.07 -14.01
C GLN A 31 -17.91 9.11 -12.53
N SER A 32 -19.14 8.72 -12.23
CA SER A 32 -19.60 8.68 -10.85
C SER A 32 -18.75 7.71 -10.00
N GLN A 33 -18.46 6.54 -10.56
CA GLN A 33 -17.62 5.57 -9.86
C GLN A 33 -16.20 6.09 -9.69
N LEU A 34 -15.67 6.76 -10.70
CA LEU A 34 -14.34 7.32 -10.61
C LEU A 34 -14.25 8.44 -9.58
N ASP A 35 -15.31 9.23 -9.46
CA ASP A 35 -15.35 10.27 -8.45
C ASP A 35 -15.34 9.66 -7.04
N LYS A 36 -16.08 8.58 -6.85
CA LYS A 36 -16.10 7.91 -5.56
C LYS A 36 -14.74 7.26 -5.26
N TYR A 37 -14.14 6.67 -6.29
CA TYR A 37 -12.82 6.10 -6.14
C TYR A 37 -11.81 7.17 -5.71
N SER A 38 -11.87 8.33 -6.33
CA SER A 38 -10.94 9.41 -6.02
C SER A 38 -11.07 9.88 -4.58
N LEU A 39 -12.30 9.92 -4.06
CA LEU A 39 -12.52 10.26 -2.66
C LEU A 39 -11.94 9.20 -1.74
N LEU A 40 -12.17 7.92 -2.06
CA LEU A 40 -11.62 6.83 -1.25
C LEU A 40 -10.09 6.88 -1.25
N ARG A 41 -9.52 7.19 -2.41
CA ARG A 41 -8.08 7.24 -2.54
C ARG A 41 -7.50 8.38 -1.70
N LYS A 42 -8.16 9.52 -1.73
CA LYS A 42 -7.70 10.66 -0.96
C LYS A 42 -7.75 10.36 0.54
N GLU A 43 -8.84 9.77 1.00
CA GLU A 43 -8.96 9.38 2.40
C GLU A 43 -7.91 8.36 2.77
N GLN A 44 -7.68 7.41 1.87
CA GLN A 44 -6.71 6.37 2.12
C GLN A 44 -5.31 6.93 2.28
N PHE A 45 -4.94 7.89 1.44
CA PHE A 45 -3.64 8.51 1.55
C PHE A 45 -3.49 9.18 2.93
N GLN A 46 -4.51 9.90 3.35
CA GLN A 46 -4.48 10.58 4.64
C GLN A 46 -4.39 9.59 5.79
N ASN A 47 -5.10 8.47 5.70
CA ASN A 47 -5.10 7.48 6.76
C ASN A 47 -3.81 6.68 6.81
N LEU A 48 -3.19 6.43 5.66
CA LEU A 48 -1.99 5.62 5.63
C LEU A 48 -0.75 6.35 6.07
N LYS A 49 -0.69 7.64 5.85
CA LYS A 49 0.52 8.38 6.17
C LYS A 49 1.00 8.18 7.60
N PRO A 50 0.15 8.39 8.62
CA PRO A 50 0.62 8.16 9.99
C PRO A 50 0.96 6.69 10.26
N LEU A 51 0.29 5.77 9.57
CA LEU A 51 0.58 4.34 9.78
C LEU A 51 1.96 3.98 9.21
N PHE A 52 2.30 4.52 8.05
CA PHE A 52 3.63 4.32 7.49
C PHE A 52 4.69 4.97 8.38
N ASP A 53 4.38 6.13 8.96
CA ASP A 53 5.32 6.80 9.85
C ASP A 53 5.62 5.93 11.07
N GLU A 54 4.59 5.23 11.59
CA GLU A 54 4.80 4.35 12.72
C GLU A 54 5.70 3.16 12.37
N VAL A 55 5.51 2.61 11.17
CA VAL A 55 6.39 1.52 10.72
C VAL A 55 7.83 2.02 10.63
N LYS A 56 8.01 3.19 10.05
CA LYS A 56 9.34 3.76 9.88
C LYS A 56 10.00 3.99 11.22
N LYS A 57 9.26 4.57 12.17
CA LYS A 57 9.77 4.82 13.47
C LYS A 57 10.16 3.56 14.19
N SER A 58 9.34 2.54 14.11
CA SER A 58 9.64 1.27 14.77
C SER A 58 10.87 0.61 14.16
N LYS A 59 11.10 0.79 12.86
CA LYS A 59 12.30 0.27 12.23
C LYS A 59 13.54 1.04 12.68
N GLU A 60 13.42 2.36 12.81
CA GLU A 60 14.52 3.17 13.30
C GLU A 60 14.89 2.76 14.72
N ASP A 61 13.89 2.52 15.58
CA ASP A 61 14.13 2.08 16.94
C ASP A 61 14.82 0.74 16.96
N PHE A 62 14.36 -0.18 16.14
CA PHE A 62 14.92 -1.51 16.08
C PHE A 62 16.38 -1.47 15.62
N TYR A 63 16.64 -0.81 14.51
CA TYR A 63 17.99 -0.79 13.95
C TYR A 63 18.96 0.08 14.76
N SER A 64 18.43 0.96 15.61
CA SER A 64 19.28 1.73 16.49
C SER A 64 19.98 0.85 17.52
N LEU A 65 19.56 -0.41 17.66
CA LEU A 65 20.22 -1.34 18.56
C LEU A 65 21.52 -1.89 17.96
N VAL A 66 21.71 -1.75 16.65
CA VAL A 66 22.86 -2.37 16.00
C VAL A 66 24.21 -1.96 16.63
N PRO A 67 24.45 -0.68 16.96
CA PRO A 67 25.73 -0.32 17.57
C PRO A 67 25.82 -0.62 19.07
N SER A 68 24.76 -1.14 19.68
CA SER A 68 24.79 -1.39 21.11
C SER A 68 25.71 -2.56 21.43
N VAL A 69 26.27 -2.55 22.62
CA VAL A 69 27.10 -3.65 23.06
C VAL A 69 26.20 -4.73 23.60
N ASN A 70 26.14 -5.87 22.93
CA ASN A 70 25.37 -7.02 23.39
C ASN A 70 23.93 -6.75 23.80
N PRO A 71 23.10 -6.24 22.89
CA PRO A 71 21.70 -6.03 23.26
C PRO A 71 21.05 -7.40 23.57
N PRO A 72 20.23 -7.46 24.60
CA PRO A 72 19.59 -8.74 24.94
C PRO A 72 18.69 -9.23 23.82
N ASP A 73 18.66 -10.55 23.60
CA ASP A 73 17.82 -11.10 22.55
C ASP A 73 16.36 -10.75 22.75
N SER A 74 15.89 -10.69 23.99
CA SER A 74 14.51 -10.35 24.25
C SER A 74 14.17 -8.93 23.79
N LEU A 75 15.11 -8.01 23.93
CA LEU A 75 14.90 -6.64 23.48
C LEU A 75 14.86 -6.58 21.96
N VAL A 76 15.80 -7.28 21.31
CA VAL A 76 15.84 -7.34 19.86
C VAL A 76 14.51 -7.91 19.35
N GLN A 77 14.05 -9.00 19.93
CA GLN A 77 12.82 -9.64 19.50
C GLN A 77 11.60 -8.73 19.73
N SER A 78 11.56 -8.06 20.88
CA SER A 78 10.41 -7.23 21.16
C SER A 78 10.33 -6.04 20.21
N LYS A 79 11.47 -5.45 19.85
CA LYS A 79 11.47 -4.35 18.89
C LYS A 79 11.06 -4.82 17.49
N ALA A 80 11.51 -5.99 17.10
CA ALA A 80 11.09 -6.57 15.82
C ALA A 80 9.58 -6.84 15.80
N ASN A 81 9.02 -7.30 16.92
CA ASN A 81 7.59 -7.57 17.00
C ASN A 81 6.76 -6.28 16.84
N ILE A 82 7.28 -5.17 17.32
CA ILE A 82 6.57 -3.89 17.13
C ILE A 82 6.48 -3.53 15.66
N ILE A 83 7.55 -3.77 14.90
CA ILE A 83 7.51 -3.55 13.46
C ILE A 83 6.40 -4.39 12.84
N ASN A 84 6.33 -5.65 13.23
CA ASN A 84 5.33 -6.55 12.67
C ASN A 84 3.91 -6.13 13.03
N GLN A 85 3.70 -5.65 14.25
CA GLN A 85 2.39 -5.17 14.64
C GLN A 85 1.99 -3.95 13.83
N ASN A 86 2.91 -3.03 13.63
CA ASN A 86 2.60 -1.83 12.85
C ASN A 86 2.38 -2.16 11.39
N GLN A 87 3.16 -3.10 10.84
CA GLN A 87 2.97 -3.54 9.47
C GLN A 87 1.62 -4.24 9.29
N ASN A 88 1.21 -5.00 10.30
CA ASN A 88 -0.09 -5.65 10.26
C ASN A 88 -1.20 -4.61 10.13
N ILE A 89 -1.11 -3.52 10.88
CA ILE A 89 -2.11 -2.46 10.80
C ILE A 89 -2.16 -1.86 9.40
N VAL A 90 -1.00 -1.65 8.77
CA VAL A 90 -0.95 -1.13 7.41
C VAL A 90 -1.63 -2.10 6.44
N ASP A 91 -1.28 -3.38 6.56
CA ASP A 91 -1.78 -4.38 5.60
C ASP A 91 -3.30 -4.55 5.72
N VAL A 92 -3.83 -4.57 6.92
CA VAL A 92 -5.28 -4.70 7.11
C VAL A 92 -5.98 -3.45 6.59
N ASN A 93 -5.37 -2.28 6.82
CA ASN A 93 -5.94 -1.04 6.33
C ASN A 93 -5.99 -1.03 4.80
N MET A 94 -4.91 -1.48 4.15
CA MET A 94 -4.87 -1.54 2.68
C MET A 94 -5.91 -2.53 2.16
N PHE A 95 -6.04 -3.67 2.81
CA PHE A 95 -7.04 -4.66 2.41
C PHE A 95 -8.44 -4.04 2.45
N THR A 96 -8.74 -3.36 3.54
CA THR A 96 -10.07 -2.75 3.71
C THR A 96 -10.32 -1.71 2.62
N TYR A 97 -9.31 -0.94 2.30
CA TYR A 97 -9.41 0.06 1.25
C TYR A 97 -9.74 -0.60 -0.11
N PHE A 98 -9.01 -1.64 -0.46
CA PHE A 98 -9.26 -2.28 -1.75
C PHE A 98 -10.62 -2.96 -1.79
N ARG A 99 -11.12 -3.44 -0.65
CA ARG A 99 -12.48 -3.96 -0.61
C ARG A 99 -13.50 -2.84 -0.86
N LYS A 100 -13.25 -1.66 -0.34
CA LYS A 100 -14.14 -0.53 -0.60
C LYS A 100 -14.14 -0.15 -2.07
N VAL A 101 -12.98 -0.16 -2.70
CA VAL A 101 -12.89 0.14 -4.13
C VAL A 101 -13.65 -0.93 -4.93
N ARG A 102 -13.45 -2.18 -4.58
CA ARG A 102 -14.13 -3.28 -5.27
C ARG A 102 -15.65 -3.16 -5.14
N ASN A 103 -16.10 -2.68 -3.97
CA ASN A 103 -17.53 -2.53 -3.75
C ASN A 103 -18.18 -1.40 -4.58
N LEU A 104 -17.38 -0.61 -5.25
CA LEU A 104 -17.93 0.38 -6.17
C LEU A 104 -18.34 -0.27 -7.49
N CYS A 105 -17.88 -1.48 -7.77
CA CYS A 105 -18.17 -2.15 -9.03
C CYS A 105 -19.61 -2.62 -9.11
N THR A 106 -20.14 -2.63 -10.31
CA THR A 106 -21.37 -3.35 -10.56
C THR A 106 -21.00 -4.82 -10.71
N ASP A 107 -21.97 -5.71 -10.69
CA ASP A 107 -21.72 -7.14 -10.83
C ASP A 107 -20.99 -7.44 -12.14
N GLY A 108 -21.33 -6.74 -13.20
CA GLY A 108 -20.67 -6.97 -14.48
C GLY A 108 -19.24 -6.50 -14.55
N GLN A 109 -18.80 -5.72 -13.59
CA GLN A 109 -17.44 -5.19 -13.57
C GLN A 109 -16.50 -5.99 -12.68
N LEU A 110 -17.04 -6.84 -11.82
CA LEU A 110 -16.21 -7.50 -10.80
C LEU A 110 -15.10 -8.35 -11.37
N GLU A 111 -15.37 -9.09 -12.41
CA GLU A 111 -14.36 -9.97 -12.98
C GLU A 111 -13.20 -9.15 -13.56
N LYS A 112 -13.52 -8.07 -14.24
CA LYS A 112 -12.49 -7.22 -14.81
C LYS A 112 -11.71 -6.51 -13.72
N PHE A 113 -12.41 -6.08 -12.66
CA PHE A 113 -11.73 -5.46 -11.54
C PHE A 113 -10.73 -6.45 -10.94
N ASP A 114 -11.15 -7.67 -10.69
CA ASP A 114 -10.28 -8.66 -10.08
C ASP A 114 -9.06 -8.96 -10.94
N SER A 115 -9.24 -8.95 -12.25
CA SER A 115 -8.12 -9.14 -13.16
C SER A 115 -7.13 -7.98 -13.08
N VAL A 116 -7.64 -6.74 -13.09
CA VAL A 116 -6.80 -5.56 -12.98
C VAL A 116 -6.08 -5.56 -11.64
N PHE A 117 -6.79 -5.89 -10.57
CA PHE A 117 -6.22 -5.91 -9.24
C PHE A 117 -5.05 -6.90 -9.20
N ARG A 118 -5.25 -8.08 -9.73
CA ARG A 118 -4.21 -9.09 -9.73
C ARG A 118 -2.98 -8.64 -10.51
N LYS A 119 -3.17 -8.09 -11.68
CA LYS A 119 -2.07 -7.70 -12.52
C LYS A 119 -1.35 -6.44 -12.09
N SER A 120 -2.08 -5.45 -11.65
CA SER A 120 -1.51 -4.16 -11.41
C SER A 120 -1.25 -3.81 -9.97
N VAL A 121 -2.05 -4.32 -9.07
CA VAL A 121 -1.95 -3.96 -7.66
C VAL A 121 -1.27 -5.05 -6.85
N MET A 122 -1.78 -6.27 -6.98
CA MET A 122 -1.27 -7.36 -6.16
C MET A 122 0.23 -7.57 -6.36
N SER A 123 0.71 -7.48 -7.58
CA SER A 123 2.13 -7.69 -7.80
C SER A 123 2.98 -6.62 -7.13
N ARG A 124 2.50 -5.39 -7.06
CA ARG A 124 3.24 -4.35 -6.34
C ARG A 124 3.17 -4.56 -4.84
N MET A 125 2.01 -4.97 -4.34
CA MET A 125 1.81 -5.14 -2.90
C MET A 125 2.59 -6.33 -2.36
N THR A 126 2.82 -7.34 -3.17
CA THR A 126 3.56 -8.51 -2.69
C THR A 126 5.05 -8.38 -2.92
N GLY A 127 5.47 -7.25 -3.48
CA GLY A 127 6.89 -7.06 -3.69
C GLY A 127 7.54 -7.93 -4.69
N ARG A 128 6.81 -8.49 -5.68
CA ARG A 128 7.38 -9.31 -6.59
C ARG A 128 8.12 -8.53 -7.50
N PRO A 129 9.31 -8.45 -7.43
CA PRO A 129 10.07 -7.58 -8.19
C PRO A 129 10.16 -8.18 -9.51
N GLY A 130 10.16 -7.87 -10.07
CA GLY A 130 10.23 -8.25 -11.08
C GLY A 130 10.60 -9.27 -11.69
N LYS A 131 10.34 -9.48 -11.71
CA LYS A 131 10.43 -10.23 -12.18
C LYS A 131 10.94 -10.01 -13.20
N SER A 132 11.08 -9.68 -13.37
CA SER A 132 11.49 -9.43 -14.06
C SER A 132 12.36 -8.99 -14.51
N LYS A 133 12.64 -8.70 -14.62
CA LYS A 133 13.43 -8.21 -15.14
C LYS A 133 14.51 -8.49 -15.04
N ARG A 134 14.82 -9.06 -14.72
CA ARG A 134 15.82 -9.28 -14.67
C ARG A 134 16.32 -9.99 -15.19
N SER A 135 16.12 -10.34 -15.49
CA SER A 135 16.53 -10.97 -15.95
C SER A 135 17.19 -10.97 -16.54
N GLN A 136 17.45 -10.78 -16.53
CA GLN A 136 18.04 -10.81 -16.97
C GLN A 136 18.48 -10.93 -17.15
#